data_92431056cb3da0aaa283a0f91c9cc29d
#
_entry.id   92431056cb3da0aaa283a0f91c9cc29d
#
_cell.length_a   1.000
_cell.length_b   1.000
_cell.length_c   1.000
_cell.angle_alpha   90.00
_cell.angle_beta   90.00
_cell.angle_gamma   90.00
#
_symmetry.space_group_name_H-M   'P 1'
#
loop_
_entity.id
_entity.type
_entity.pdbx_description
1 polymer ?
#
loop_
_entity_poly.entity_id
_entity_poly.type
_entity_poly.pdbx_seq_one_letter_code
_entity_poly.pdbx_strand_id
1 'polypeptide(L)'
;MLLEPGFDLICKETPMIRVPLAQLKPGMKLAKDVRLRDGRLLLLSGFIVKPLYIRKLKAFNVNDVFIEDGPFTPIEEFEEEKLYNHAAITIKNIFSMAKKNEHADLSIVRDTVSDILNKVIENETVMLQLTGIRDIDNYTFLHSVDVCIYSIIIGKRLGYGKEPLMSLGLGAILHDIGKCKVPLEILQKPDKLTDEEFHQMKLHTVYGCEIIKNSYHLSAKVANIAFQHHEKWDGTGYPMGLSSNAIDPLARIVALSDVYDALTSDRVYKKRELPHVAAEYIKNNAGVLFDPFIVDLFINSIAVYGEGTLVLLNTGEFGSVISPGNLANGTKQKINVFSNKSGPPVLQPYITDLNERKDAEIVEIFL
;
A
#
# COMPACT_ATOMS: atom_id res chain seq x y z
N MET A 1 39.86 -38.55 -40.65
CA MET A 1 40.31 -38.09 -39.33
C MET A 1 39.94 -36.62 -39.24
N LEU A 2 38.73 -36.35 -38.82
CA LEU A 2 38.15 -35.00 -38.71
C LEU A 2 37.98 -34.75 -37.20
N LEU A 3 38.72 -33.75 -36.73
CA LEU A 3 38.62 -33.25 -35.34
C LEU A 3 37.38 -32.38 -35.26
N GLU A 4 36.45 -32.74 -34.40
CA GLU A 4 35.37 -31.87 -33.99
C GLU A 4 35.88 -30.76 -33.06
N PRO A 5 35.47 -29.50 -33.24
CA PRO A 5 35.76 -28.45 -32.28
C PRO A 5 34.83 -28.58 -31.08
N GLY A 6 35.41 -28.84 -29.90
CA GLY A 6 34.73 -28.76 -28.63
C GLY A 6 34.15 -27.37 -28.40
N PHE A 7 32.84 -27.30 -28.22
CA PHE A 7 32.16 -26.12 -27.66
C PHE A 7 32.41 -26.09 -26.16
N ASP A 8 33.49 -25.42 -25.77
CA ASP A 8 33.63 -24.96 -24.37
C ASP A 8 32.61 -23.82 -24.15
N LEU A 9 31.45 -24.15 -23.62
CA LEU A 9 30.56 -23.21 -22.97
C LEU A 9 31.20 -22.73 -21.67
N ILE A 10 32.19 -21.84 -21.79
CA ILE A 10 32.66 -21.07 -20.64
C ILE A 10 31.50 -20.18 -20.24
N CYS A 11 30.77 -20.56 -19.20
CA CYS A 11 29.93 -19.65 -18.43
C CYS A 11 30.84 -18.53 -17.92
N LYS A 12 30.92 -17.41 -18.65
CA LYS A 12 31.55 -16.19 -18.15
C LYS A 12 30.70 -15.75 -16.94
N GLU A 13 31.18 -16.09 -15.73
CA GLU A 13 30.61 -15.46 -14.52
C GLU A 13 30.74 -13.95 -14.72
N THR A 14 29.60 -13.27 -14.75
CA THR A 14 29.57 -11.81 -14.81
C THR A 14 30.32 -11.31 -13.57
N PRO A 15 31.34 -10.48 -13.69
CA PRO A 15 32.05 -9.96 -12.51
C PRO A 15 31.06 -9.27 -11.61
N MET A 16 31.16 -9.53 -10.32
CA MET A 16 30.23 -8.99 -9.34
C MET A 16 30.97 -8.27 -8.22
N ILE A 17 30.38 -7.19 -7.73
CA ILE A 17 30.89 -6.44 -6.58
C ILE A 17 29.87 -6.41 -5.45
N ARG A 18 30.37 -6.46 -4.22
CA ARG A 18 29.56 -6.29 -3.02
C ARG A 18 29.42 -4.81 -2.72
N VAL A 19 28.18 -4.32 -2.66
CA VAL A 19 27.86 -2.90 -2.45
C VAL A 19 27.08 -2.74 -1.15
N PRO A 20 27.56 -1.91 -0.22
CA PRO A 20 26.79 -1.53 0.95
C PRO A 20 25.45 -0.89 0.55
N LEU A 21 24.37 -1.15 1.30
CA LEU A 21 23.05 -0.62 0.97
C LEU A 21 23.04 0.91 0.82
N ALA A 22 23.85 1.63 1.62
CA ALA A 22 23.99 3.09 1.53
C ALA A 22 24.58 3.59 0.19
N GLN A 23 25.25 2.71 -0.57
CA GLN A 23 25.85 3.01 -1.88
C GLN A 23 25.07 2.39 -3.03
N LEU A 24 24.06 1.60 -2.74
CA LEU A 24 23.19 1.01 -3.75
C LEU A 24 22.37 2.09 -4.43
N LYS A 25 22.40 2.12 -5.78
CA LYS A 25 21.69 3.12 -6.56
C LYS A 25 20.65 2.45 -7.46
N PRO A 26 19.52 3.14 -7.71
CA PRO A 26 18.56 2.72 -8.72
C PRO A 26 19.23 2.59 -10.09
N GLY A 27 18.86 1.55 -10.84
CA GLY A 27 19.48 1.20 -12.13
C GLY A 27 20.57 0.15 -12.05
N MET A 28 21.20 -0.07 -10.89
CA MET A 28 22.13 -1.17 -10.69
C MET A 28 21.42 -2.52 -10.83
N LYS A 29 22.12 -3.55 -11.34
CA LYS A 29 21.56 -4.88 -11.54
C LYS A 29 22.10 -5.84 -10.48
N LEU A 30 21.22 -6.60 -9.83
CA LEU A 30 21.61 -7.58 -8.83
C LEU A 30 22.34 -8.76 -9.49
N ALA A 31 23.51 -9.12 -8.96
CA ALA A 31 24.27 -10.28 -9.40
C ALA A 31 23.93 -11.55 -8.60
N LYS A 32 23.36 -11.40 -7.39
CA LYS A 32 22.91 -12.51 -6.54
C LYS A 32 21.54 -12.25 -5.93
N ASP A 33 20.86 -13.33 -5.60
CA ASP A 33 19.63 -13.28 -4.81
C ASP A 33 19.89 -12.59 -3.47
N VAL A 34 18.98 -11.68 -3.11
CA VAL A 34 18.96 -11.06 -1.79
C VAL A 34 18.01 -11.85 -0.90
N ARG A 35 18.54 -12.45 0.15
CA ARG A 35 17.77 -13.25 1.12
C ARG A 35 17.90 -12.68 2.53
N LEU A 36 16.82 -12.81 3.31
CA LEU A 36 16.85 -12.51 4.73
C LEU A 36 17.65 -13.59 5.51
N ARG A 37 17.97 -13.28 6.76
CA ARG A 37 18.66 -14.25 7.67
C ARG A 37 17.86 -15.53 7.90
N ASP A 38 16.55 -15.49 7.79
CA ASP A 38 15.64 -16.64 7.90
C ASP A 38 15.49 -17.42 6.57
N GLY A 39 16.27 -17.06 5.54
CA GLY A 39 16.28 -17.69 4.21
C GLY A 39 15.22 -17.17 3.23
N ARG A 40 14.30 -16.32 3.65
CA ARG A 40 13.30 -15.72 2.75
C ARG A 40 13.98 -14.92 1.64
N LEU A 41 13.54 -15.14 0.42
CA LEU A 41 13.99 -14.40 -0.75
C LEU A 41 13.32 -13.04 -0.75
N LEU A 42 14.10 -11.97 -0.92
CA LEU A 42 13.59 -10.60 -1.08
C LEU A 42 13.63 -10.13 -2.54
N LEU A 43 14.76 -10.34 -3.20
CA LEU A 43 14.97 -9.96 -4.60
C LEU A 43 15.82 -11.02 -5.28
N LEU A 44 15.59 -11.24 -6.57
CA LEU A 44 16.36 -12.17 -7.38
C LEU A 44 17.58 -11.52 -8.05
N SER A 45 18.57 -12.33 -8.33
CA SER A 45 19.65 -11.97 -9.27
C SER A 45 19.06 -11.59 -10.63
N GLY A 46 19.74 -10.68 -11.32
CA GLY A 46 19.28 -10.17 -12.61
C GLY A 46 18.27 -9.02 -12.53
N PHE A 47 17.71 -8.72 -11.35
CA PHE A 47 16.79 -7.59 -11.17
C PHE A 47 17.53 -6.26 -11.20
N ILE A 48 16.93 -5.29 -11.89
CA ILE A 48 17.38 -3.90 -11.86
C ILE A 48 16.81 -3.26 -10.60
N VAL A 49 17.68 -2.70 -9.78
CA VAL A 49 17.32 -2.05 -8.51
C VAL A 49 16.48 -0.81 -8.80
N LYS A 50 15.30 -0.77 -8.25
CA LYS A 50 14.42 0.41 -8.23
C LYS A 50 14.53 1.13 -6.88
N PRO A 51 14.19 2.43 -6.79
CA PRO A 51 14.20 3.18 -5.53
C PRO A 51 13.42 2.46 -4.42
N LEU A 52 12.25 1.93 -4.75
CA LEU A 52 11.40 1.13 -3.91
C LEU A 52 12.13 -0.07 -3.27
N TYR A 53 12.95 -0.78 -4.06
CA TYR A 53 13.69 -1.96 -3.56
C TYR A 53 14.72 -1.55 -2.52
N ILE A 54 15.40 -0.40 -2.68
CA ILE A 54 16.38 0.11 -1.71
C ILE A 54 15.70 0.38 -0.36
N ARG A 55 14.51 1.00 -0.36
CA ARG A 55 13.76 1.25 0.88
C ARG A 55 13.36 -0.04 1.59
N LYS A 56 12.90 -1.04 0.83
CA LYS A 56 12.55 -2.34 1.40
C LYS A 56 13.74 -3.07 1.97
N LEU A 57 14.85 -3.10 1.24
CA LEU A 57 16.09 -3.69 1.73
C LEU A 57 16.52 -3.03 3.04
N LYS A 58 16.33 -1.70 3.16
CA LYS A 58 16.60 -0.95 4.38
C LYS A 58 15.65 -1.34 5.51
N ALA A 59 14.35 -1.42 5.24
CA ALA A 59 13.33 -1.83 6.22
C ALA A 59 13.57 -3.25 6.75
N PHE A 60 14.11 -4.14 5.92
CA PHE A 60 14.50 -5.50 6.31
C PHE A 60 15.92 -5.61 6.88
N ASN A 61 16.59 -4.47 7.17
CA ASN A 61 17.94 -4.43 7.71
C ASN A 61 18.96 -5.22 6.86
N VAL A 62 18.83 -5.17 5.53
CA VAL A 62 19.84 -5.69 4.61
C VAL A 62 21.02 -4.72 4.60
N ASN A 63 22.22 -5.19 4.90
CA ASN A 63 23.39 -4.33 5.01
C ASN A 63 24.07 -4.10 3.67
N ASP A 64 24.07 -5.10 2.80
CA ASP A 64 24.76 -5.09 1.50
C ASP A 64 24.14 -6.10 0.53
N VAL A 65 24.41 -5.88 -0.75
CA VAL A 65 23.98 -6.74 -1.84
C VAL A 65 25.11 -6.95 -2.83
N PHE A 66 24.99 -7.96 -3.71
CA PHE A 66 25.90 -8.15 -4.83
C PHE A 66 25.28 -7.60 -6.11
N ILE A 67 26.00 -6.75 -6.81
CA ILE A 67 25.58 -6.20 -8.11
C ILE A 67 26.53 -6.66 -9.22
N GLU A 68 26.06 -6.66 -10.46
CA GLU A 68 26.92 -6.86 -11.64
C GLU A 68 27.91 -5.70 -11.73
N ASP A 69 29.21 -6.01 -11.94
CA ASP A 69 30.24 -5.01 -12.12
C ASP A 69 30.17 -4.51 -13.56
N GLY A 70 29.77 -3.27 -13.74
CA GLY A 70 29.62 -2.65 -15.04
C GLY A 70 28.86 -1.34 -15.03
N PRO A 71 28.75 -0.68 -16.19
CA PRO A 71 27.94 0.52 -16.30
C PRO A 71 26.46 0.20 -16.09
N PHE A 72 25.76 1.06 -15.38
CA PHE A 72 24.31 0.98 -15.22
C PHE A 72 23.66 2.30 -15.63
N THR A 73 22.43 2.22 -16.11
CA THR A 73 21.61 3.41 -16.38
C THR A 73 20.92 3.81 -15.08
N PRO A 74 21.26 4.98 -14.51
CA PRO A 74 20.55 5.46 -13.33
C PRO A 74 19.04 5.56 -13.61
N ILE A 75 18.24 4.99 -12.73
CA ILE A 75 16.79 5.19 -12.76
C ILE A 75 16.51 6.33 -11.78
N GLU A 76 15.98 7.41 -12.28
CA GLU A 76 15.49 8.49 -11.42
C GLU A 76 14.29 8.00 -10.62
N GLU A 77 14.13 8.54 -9.40
CA GLU A 77 12.93 8.30 -8.61
C GLU A 77 11.72 8.80 -9.41
N PHE A 78 10.71 7.94 -9.58
CA PHE A 78 9.50 8.32 -10.31
C PHE A 78 8.85 9.53 -9.63
N GLU A 79 8.27 10.42 -10.41
CA GLU A 79 7.58 11.61 -9.88
C GLU A 79 6.47 11.24 -8.92
N GLU A 80 5.76 10.13 -9.19
CA GLU A 80 4.74 9.58 -8.32
C GLU A 80 5.30 9.16 -6.96
N GLU A 81 6.51 8.61 -6.93
CA GLU A 81 7.19 8.22 -5.69
C GLU A 81 7.64 9.43 -4.88
N LYS A 82 8.15 10.46 -5.54
CA LYS A 82 8.49 11.76 -4.89
C LYS A 82 7.23 12.39 -4.30
N LEU A 83 6.13 12.41 -5.06
CA LEU A 83 4.85 12.93 -4.58
C LEU A 83 4.35 12.17 -3.36
N TYR A 84 4.39 10.82 -3.39
CA TYR A 84 3.96 9.96 -2.29
C TYR A 84 4.76 10.26 -0.99
N ASN A 85 6.08 10.37 -1.10
CA ASN A 85 6.95 10.70 0.03
C ASN A 85 6.71 12.13 0.53
N HIS A 86 6.56 13.10 -0.38
CA HIS A 86 6.26 14.49 -0.03
C HIS A 86 4.92 14.61 0.69
N ALA A 87 3.89 13.90 0.23
CA ALA A 87 2.58 13.85 0.87
C ALA A 87 2.68 13.37 2.33
N ALA A 88 3.43 12.29 2.60
CA ALA A 88 3.61 11.78 3.95
C ALA A 88 4.31 12.80 4.87
N ILE A 89 5.34 13.50 4.37
CA ILE A 89 6.04 14.55 5.11
C ILE A 89 5.10 15.73 5.40
N THR A 90 4.32 16.14 4.41
CA THR A 90 3.33 17.21 4.55
C THR A 90 2.33 16.89 5.66
N ILE A 91 1.75 15.68 5.65
CA ILE A 91 0.80 15.26 6.68
C ILE A 91 1.44 15.17 8.05
N LYS A 92 2.66 14.65 8.16
CA LYS A 92 3.41 14.64 9.42
C LYS A 92 3.54 16.04 10.03
N ASN A 93 3.86 17.04 9.21
CA ASN A 93 3.99 18.42 9.64
C ASN A 93 2.64 18.98 10.12
N ILE A 94 1.57 18.74 9.38
CA ILE A 94 0.20 19.17 9.74
C ILE A 94 -0.25 18.58 11.08
N PHE A 95 -0.03 17.28 11.30
CA PHE A 95 -0.34 16.63 12.59
C PHE A 95 0.48 17.23 13.74
N SER A 96 1.77 17.52 13.50
CA SER A 96 2.64 18.18 14.50
C SER A 96 2.14 19.57 14.86
N MET A 97 1.74 20.38 13.89
CA MET A 97 1.19 21.71 14.10
C MET A 97 -0.17 21.64 14.83
N ALA A 98 -1.06 20.73 14.42
CA ALA A 98 -2.34 20.50 15.08
C ALA A 98 -2.16 20.10 16.57
N LYS A 99 -1.17 19.26 16.87
CA LYS A 99 -0.83 18.89 18.26
C LYS A 99 -0.42 20.08 19.11
N LYS A 100 0.27 21.03 18.53
CA LYS A 100 0.74 22.25 19.22
C LYS A 100 -0.32 23.36 19.22
N ASN A 101 -1.49 23.17 18.60
CA ASN A 101 -2.48 24.19 18.31
C ASN A 101 -1.93 25.37 17.47
N GLU A 102 -0.93 25.09 16.63
CA GLU A 102 -0.37 26.06 15.68
C GLU A 102 -1.26 26.13 14.43
N HIS A 103 -1.34 27.32 13.84
CA HIS A 103 -2.07 27.50 12.58
C HIS A 103 -1.27 26.88 11.44
N ALA A 104 -1.86 25.94 10.68
CA ALA A 104 -1.26 25.33 9.53
C ALA A 104 -1.80 25.96 8.23
N ASP A 105 -0.91 26.23 7.28
CA ASP A 105 -1.31 26.60 5.94
C ASP A 105 -1.78 25.35 5.18
N LEU A 106 -3.09 25.24 4.99
CA LEU A 106 -3.69 24.11 4.28
C LEU A 106 -3.64 24.23 2.77
N SER A 107 -3.13 25.31 2.19
CA SER A 107 -2.88 25.39 0.75
C SER A 107 -1.97 24.24 0.31
N ILE A 108 -0.91 23.95 1.11
CA ILE A 108 0.03 22.84 0.87
C ILE A 108 -0.69 21.49 0.85
N VAL A 109 -1.67 21.25 1.75
CA VAL A 109 -2.45 20.00 1.75
C VAL A 109 -3.37 19.92 0.53
N ARG A 110 -3.99 21.04 0.16
CA ARG A 110 -4.83 21.10 -1.05
C ARG A 110 -4.02 20.82 -2.32
N ASP A 111 -2.84 21.41 -2.43
CA ASP A 111 -1.93 21.19 -3.55
C ASP A 111 -1.48 19.73 -3.59
N THR A 112 -1.08 19.17 -2.45
CA THR A 112 -0.71 17.76 -2.33
C THR A 112 -1.86 16.83 -2.78
N VAL A 113 -3.09 17.07 -2.31
CA VAL A 113 -4.27 16.26 -2.73
C VAL A 113 -4.59 16.46 -4.20
N SER A 114 -4.42 17.69 -4.73
CA SER A 114 -4.60 17.96 -6.16
C SER A 114 -3.60 17.20 -7.01
N ASP A 115 -2.34 17.13 -6.58
CA ASP A 115 -1.30 16.39 -7.28
C ASP A 115 -1.55 14.88 -7.23
N ILE A 116 -1.95 14.33 -6.07
CA ILE A 116 -2.37 12.92 -5.95
C ILE A 116 -3.54 12.63 -6.89
N LEU A 117 -4.56 13.50 -6.90
CA LEU A 117 -5.73 13.36 -7.77
C LEU A 117 -5.33 13.33 -9.26
N ASN A 118 -4.49 14.27 -9.69
CA ASN A 118 -4.02 14.33 -11.06
C ASN A 118 -3.23 13.06 -11.42
N LYS A 119 -2.34 12.60 -10.55
CA LYS A 119 -1.56 11.37 -10.78
C LYS A 119 -2.43 10.11 -10.78
N VAL A 120 -3.46 10.02 -9.93
CA VAL A 120 -4.45 8.91 -9.98
C VAL A 120 -5.24 8.94 -11.30
N ILE A 121 -5.54 10.13 -11.84
CA ILE A 121 -6.21 10.25 -13.13
C ILE A 121 -5.28 9.79 -14.27
N GLU A 122 -4.02 10.20 -14.23
CA GLU A 122 -3.02 9.90 -15.25
C GLU A 122 -2.57 8.43 -15.21
N ASN A 123 -2.28 7.90 -14.03
CA ASN A 123 -1.66 6.59 -13.86
C ASN A 123 -2.09 5.90 -12.55
N GLU A 124 -3.35 5.47 -12.50
CA GLU A 124 -3.97 4.80 -11.36
C GLU A 124 -3.17 3.56 -10.90
N THR A 125 -2.65 2.79 -11.87
CA THR A 125 -1.91 1.55 -11.57
C THR A 125 -0.62 1.82 -10.82
N VAL A 126 0.16 2.84 -11.22
CA VAL A 126 1.40 3.20 -10.53
C VAL A 126 1.09 3.73 -9.13
N MET A 127 0.05 4.55 -8.96
CA MET A 127 -0.35 5.05 -7.66
C MET A 127 -0.77 3.91 -6.70
N LEU A 128 -1.48 2.89 -7.22
CA LEU A 128 -1.81 1.68 -6.44
C LEU A 128 -0.56 0.85 -6.07
N GLN A 129 0.45 0.81 -6.92
CA GLN A 129 1.70 0.10 -6.61
C GLN A 129 2.53 0.77 -5.50
N LEU A 130 2.33 2.06 -5.26
CA LEU A 130 3.00 2.80 -4.19
C LEU A 130 2.34 2.58 -2.83
N THR A 131 1.06 2.22 -2.80
CA THR A 131 0.37 1.96 -1.52
C THR A 131 0.91 0.70 -0.84
N GLY A 132 0.90 0.72 0.50
CA GLY A 132 1.44 -0.39 1.30
C GLY A 132 2.96 -0.41 1.45
N ILE A 133 3.69 0.54 0.83
CA ILE A 133 5.13 0.70 0.99
C ILE A 133 5.38 1.54 2.23
N ARG A 134 5.77 0.91 3.34
CA ARG A 134 5.89 1.64 4.61
C ARG A 134 7.26 1.52 5.23
N ASP A 135 7.74 2.66 5.69
CA ASP A 135 8.80 2.77 6.69
C ASP A 135 8.15 2.76 8.09
N ILE A 136 8.71 2.01 9.01
CA ILE A 136 8.18 1.84 10.39
C ILE A 136 8.02 3.21 11.08
N ASP A 137 8.93 4.13 10.82
CA ASP A 137 8.95 5.46 11.47
C ASP A 137 7.86 6.43 10.97
N ASN A 138 7.28 6.20 9.78
CA ASN A 138 6.30 7.08 9.14
C ASN A 138 4.93 6.40 8.90
N TYR A 139 4.69 5.25 9.55
CA TYR A 139 3.51 4.42 9.33
C TYR A 139 2.18 5.18 9.30
N THR A 140 1.90 6.01 10.32
CA THR A 140 0.61 6.72 10.44
C THR A 140 0.36 7.71 9.29
N PHE A 141 1.41 8.35 8.79
CA PHE A 141 1.27 9.39 7.76
C PHE A 141 1.16 8.77 6.36
N LEU A 142 1.91 7.69 6.11
CA LEU A 142 1.76 6.90 4.88
C LEU A 142 0.37 6.26 4.78
N HIS A 143 -0.18 5.78 5.90
CA HIS A 143 -1.56 5.32 5.98
C HIS A 143 -2.57 6.36 5.46
N SER A 144 -2.45 7.61 5.92
CA SER A 144 -3.36 8.68 5.46
C SER A 144 -3.23 8.94 3.95
N VAL A 145 -2.02 8.80 3.39
CA VAL A 145 -1.80 8.91 1.93
C VAL A 145 -2.44 7.74 1.19
N ASP A 146 -2.26 6.51 1.69
CA ASP A 146 -2.84 5.30 1.09
C ASP A 146 -4.37 5.35 1.09
N VAL A 147 -4.97 5.72 2.24
CA VAL A 147 -6.42 5.90 2.36
C VAL A 147 -6.94 6.98 1.39
N CYS A 148 -6.17 8.06 1.19
CA CYS A 148 -6.50 9.10 0.22
C CYS A 148 -6.50 8.55 -1.21
N ILE A 149 -5.46 7.82 -1.61
CA ILE A 149 -5.33 7.21 -2.94
C ILE A 149 -6.49 6.25 -3.22
N TYR A 150 -6.75 5.29 -2.31
CA TYR A 150 -7.85 4.34 -2.44
C TYR A 150 -9.20 5.06 -2.56
N SER A 151 -9.44 6.05 -1.71
CA SER A 151 -10.69 6.82 -1.72
C SER A 151 -10.91 7.57 -3.02
N ILE A 152 -9.88 8.23 -3.55
CA ILE A 152 -9.95 8.94 -4.84
C ILE A 152 -10.26 7.97 -5.98
N ILE A 153 -9.63 6.79 -6.00
CA ILE A 153 -9.89 5.76 -7.02
C ILE A 153 -11.36 5.32 -6.97
N ILE A 154 -11.90 5.02 -5.78
CA ILE A 154 -13.30 4.65 -5.62
C ILE A 154 -14.22 5.80 -6.05
N GLY A 155 -13.96 7.03 -5.62
CA GLY A 155 -14.74 8.21 -5.99
C GLY A 155 -14.72 8.46 -7.52
N LYS A 156 -13.59 8.26 -8.18
CA LYS A 156 -13.46 8.32 -9.64
C LYS A 156 -14.35 7.27 -10.32
N ARG A 157 -14.38 6.04 -9.80
CA ARG A 157 -15.25 4.96 -10.31
C ARG A 157 -16.73 5.25 -10.08
N LEU A 158 -17.07 5.99 -9.03
CA LEU A 158 -18.42 6.51 -8.78
C LEU A 158 -18.81 7.65 -9.74
N GLY A 159 -17.89 8.12 -10.59
CA GLY A 159 -18.13 9.23 -11.51
C GLY A 159 -18.11 10.61 -10.84
N TYR A 160 -17.49 10.74 -9.68
CA TYR A 160 -17.39 12.03 -9.00
C TYR A 160 -16.54 13.01 -9.81
N GLY A 161 -17.04 14.25 -9.96
CA GLY A 161 -16.28 15.34 -10.56
C GLY A 161 -15.16 15.86 -9.62
N LYS A 162 -14.39 16.84 -10.13
CA LYS A 162 -13.19 17.35 -9.44
C LYS A 162 -13.45 17.83 -8.01
N GLU A 163 -14.50 18.60 -7.76
CA GLU A 163 -14.79 19.16 -6.44
C GLU A 163 -15.17 18.09 -5.38
N PRO A 164 -16.07 17.13 -5.66
CA PRO A 164 -16.30 16.01 -4.76
C PRO A 164 -15.04 15.16 -4.53
N LEU A 165 -14.21 14.90 -5.55
CA LEU A 165 -12.96 14.18 -5.42
C LEU A 165 -11.94 14.94 -4.55
N MET A 166 -11.86 16.26 -4.70
CA MET A 166 -11.01 17.10 -3.85
C MET A 166 -11.48 17.04 -2.39
N SER A 167 -12.79 17.14 -2.14
CA SER A 167 -13.35 17.05 -0.79
C SER A 167 -13.10 15.66 -0.16
N LEU A 168 -13.24 14.60 -0.96
CA LEU A 168 -12.96 13.22 -0.56
C LEU A 168 -11.48 13.03 -0.22
N GLY A 169 -10.57 13.47 -1.09
CA GLY A 169 -9.13 13.38 -0.86
C GLY A 169 -8.68 14.16 0.38
N LEU A 170 -9.17 15.39 0.57
CA LEU A 170 -8.90 16.20 1.76
C LEU A 170 -9.41 15.53 3.05
N GLY A 171 -10.62 14.99 3.00
CA GLY A 171 -11.18 14.27 4.15
C GLY A 171 -10.44 12.98 4.45
N ALA A 172 -10.09 12.22 3.42
CA ALA A 172 -9.36 10.97 3.56
C ALA A 172 -7.94 11.18 4.12
N ILE A 173 -7.21 12.18 3.61
CA ILE A 173 -5.83 12.44 4.08
C ILE A 173 -5.78 13.02 5.49
N LEU A 174 -6.87 13.64 5.96
CA LEU A 174 -7.02 14.25 7.28
C LEU A 174 -7.94 13.47 8.23
N HIS A 175 -8.47 12.30 7.83
CA HIS A 175 -9.49 11.58 8.60
C HIS A 175 -9.10 11.36 10.06
N ASP A 176 -7.84 11.10 10.29
CA ASP A 176 -7.23 10.76 11.58
C ASP A 176 -6.57 11.94 12.30
N ILE A 177 -6.69 13.19 11.81
CA ILE A 177 -6.00 14.36 12.39
C ILE A 177 -6.31 14.53 13.88
N GLY A 178 -7.48 14.14 14.34
CA GLY A 178 -7.89 14.20 15.74
C GLY A 178 -7.08 13.31 16.68
N LYS A 179 -6.34 12.32 16.17
CA LYS A 179 -5.43 11.49 16.97
C LYS A 179 -4.33 12.32 17.64
N CYS A 180 -4.02 13.52 17.14
CA CYS A 180 -3.07 14.42 17.78
C CYS A 180 -3.52 14.90 19.18
N LYS A 181 -4.82 14.79 19.50
CA LYS A 181 -5.42 15.15 20.81
C LYS A 181 -5.60 13.95 21.75
N VAL A 182 -5.41 12.73 21.26
CA VAL A 182 -5.50 11.51 22.08
C VAL A 182 -4.19 11.33 22.85
N PRO A 183 -4.23 10.95 24.15
CA PRO A 183 -3.04 10.71 24.96
C PRO A 183 -2.10 9.69 24.31
N LEU A 184 -0.79 9.98 24.35
CA LEU A 184 0.22 9.17 23.66
C LEU A 184 0.30 7.75 24.20
N GLU A 185 0.08 7.59 25.53
CA GLU A 185 0.04 6.30 26.20
C GLU A 185 -1.08 5.39 25.69
N ILE A 186 -2.20 5.96 25.21
CA ILE A 186 -3.30 5.23 24.60
C ILE A 186 -2.95 4.88 23.15
N LEU A 187 -2.42 5.85 22.40
CA LEU A 187 -2.04 5.64 20.99
C LEU A 187 -0.95 4.60 20.81
N GLN A 188 -0.02 4.51 21.74
CA GLN A 188 1.16 3.62 21.66
C GLN A 188 1.03 2.38 22.53
N LYS A 189 -0.13 2.15 23.15
CA LYS A 189 -0.32 0.98 24.02
C LYS A 189 -0.16 -0.32 23.23
N PRO A 190 0.77 -1.21 23.63
CA PRO A 190 1.01 -2.47 22.92
C PRO A 190 -0.11 -3.50 23.14
N ASP A 191 -0.86 -3.36 24.22
CA ASP A 191 -1.92 -4.28 24.61
C ASP A 191 -3.30 -3.75 24.17
N LYS A 192 -4.33 -4.57 24.37
CA LYS A 192 -5.73 -4.15 24.14
C LYS A 192 -6.08 -2.97 25.05
N LEU A 193 -6.77 -1.99 24.47
CA LEU A 193 -7.30 -0.87 25.22
C LEU A 193 -8.41 -1.34 26.19
N THR A 194 -8.49 -0.73 27.38
CA THR A 194 -9.67 -0.86 28.25
C THR A 194 -10.87 -0.15 27.61
N ASP A 195 -12.06 -0.34 28.14
CA ASP A 195 -13.26 0.32 27.61
C ASP A 195 -13.16 1.85 27.74
N GLU A 196 -12.57 2.37 28.83
CA GLU A 196 -12.33 3.79 29.05
C GLU A 196 -11.29 4.36 28.05
N GLU A 197 -10.19 3.66 27.86
CA GLU A 197 -9.15 4.03 26.88
C GLU A 197 -9.72 3.97 25.45
N PHE A 198 -10.53 2.95 25.14
CA PHE A 198 -11.19 2.86 23.85
C PHE A 198 -12.21 3.99 23.66
N HIS A 199 -12.92 4.38 24.72
CA HIS A 199 -13.78 5.55 24.66
C HIS A 199 -13.00 6.83 24.33
N GLN A 200 -11.84 7.05 24.97
CA GLN A 200 -10.97 8.18 24.66
C GLN A 200 -10.40 8.09 23.23
N MET A 201 -10.03 6.89 22.78
CA MET A 201 -9.58 6.69 21.39
C MET A 201 -10.67 7.11 20.39
N LYS A 202 -11.94 6.75 20.62
CA LYS A 202 -13.05 7.15 19.74
C LYS A 202 -13.21 8.66 19.59
N LEU A 203 -12.80 9.46 20.57
CA LEU A 203 -12.91 10.92 20.52
C LEU A 203 -12.06 11.55 19.42
N HIS A 204 -11.09 10.83 18.81
CA HIS A 204 -10.34 11.39 17.68
C HIS A 204 -11.24 11.81 16.52
N THR A 205 -12.40 11.14 16.32
CA THR A 205 -13.38 11.51 15.29
C THR A 205 -14.00 12.89 15.58
N VAL A 206 -14.35 13.15 16.83
CA VAL A 206 -14.87 14.44 17.30
C VAL A 206 -13.80 15.52 17.18
N TYR A 207 -12.59 15.27 17.71
CA TYR A 207 -11.48 16.21 17.66
C TYR A 207 -11.08 16.51 16.22
N GLY A 208 -11.07 15.50 15.33
CA GLY A 208 -10.78 15.67 13.91
C GLY A 208 -11.77 16.60 13.23
N CYS A 209 -13.07 16.39 13.47
CA CYS A 209 -14.13 17.25 12.98
C CYS A 209 -13.96 18.71 13.45
N GLU A 210 -13.67 18.91 14.75
CA GLU A 210 -13.45 20.23 15.33
C GLU A 210 -12.22 20.94 14.74
N ILE A 211 -11.09 20.24 14.61
CA ILE A 211 -9.87 20.79 13.99
C ILE A 211 -10.15 21.22 12.56
N ILE A 212 -10.79 20.35 11.76
CA ILE A 212 -11.09 20.62 10.35
C ILE A 212 -12.02 21.82 10.19
N LYS A 213 -13.07 21.94 11.02
CA LYS A 213 -14.03 23.04 10.95
C LYS A 213 -13.47 24.34 11.50
N ASN A 214 -12.93 24.29 12.73
CA ASN A 214 -12.69 25.48 13.52
C ASN A 214 -11.27 26.04 13.34
N SER A 215 -10.27 25.15 13.16
CA SER A 215 -8.88 25.58 12.98
C SER A 215 -8.52 25.73 11.51
N TYR A 216 -9.09 24.90 10.66
CA TYR A 216 -8.73 24.82 9.24
C TYR A 216 -9.79 25.42 8.30
N HIS A 217 -10.96 25.73 8.80
CA HIS A 217 -12.07 26.34 8.06
C HIS A 217 -12.41 25.63 6.74
N LEU A 218 -12.23 24.28 6.72
CA LEU A 218 -12.63 23.46 5.59
C LEU A 218 -14.13 23.20 5.62
N SER A 219 -14.66 22.72 4.49
CA SER A 219 -16.09 22.48 4.33
C SER A 219 -16.62 21.42 5.32
N ALA A 220 -17.92 21.51 5.63
CA ALA A 220 -18.60 20.52 6.45
C ALA A 220 -18.46 19.09 5.87
N LYS A 221 -18.41 18.94 4.54
CA LYS A 221 -18.21 17.62 3.89
C LYS A 221 -16.87 16.98 4.30
N VAL A 222 -15.78 17.76 4.30
CA VAL A 222 -14.45 17.28 4.72
C VAL A 222 -14.47 16.91 6.20
N ALA A 223 -15.08 17.74 7.05
CA ALA A 223 -15.18 17.47 8.48
C ALA A 223 -16.06 16.26 8.83
N ASN A 224 -17.13 16.03 8.04
CA ASN A 224 -17.99 14.85 8.24
C ASN A 224 -17.23 13.55 7.97
N ILE A 225 -16.27 13.53 7.04
CA ILE A 225 -15.42 12.35 6.81
C ILE A 225 -14.67 11.99 8.08
N ALA A 226 -13.96 12.95 8.70
CA ALA A 226 -13.24 12.70 9.94
C ALA A 226 -14.16 12.29 11.08
N PHE A 227 -15.39 12.82 11.11
CA PHE A 227 -16.39 12.52 12.14
C PHE A 227 -17.00 11.13 11.99
N GLN A 228 -17.22 10.66 10.74
CA GLN A 228 -18.06 9.49 10.45
C GLN A 228 -17.31 8.28 9.86
N HIS A 229 -16.00 8.35 9.63
CA HIS A 229 -15.26 7.24 8.98
C HIS A 229 -15.23 5.94 9.81
N HIS A 230 -15.63 5.98 11.07
CA HIS A 230 -15.82 4.80 11.92
C HIS A 230 -17.28 4.43 12.14
N GLU A 231 -18.22 5.10 11.47
CA GLU A 231 -19.59 4.61 11.40
C GLU A 231 -19.66 3.34 10.56
N LYS A 232 -20.57 2.45 10.87
CA LYS A 232 -20.77 1.18 10.18
C LYS A 232 -22.13 1.14 9.54
N TRP A 233 -22.24 0.46 8.43
CA TRP A 233 -23.48 0.39 7.66
C TRP A 233 -24.68 -0.07 8.49
N ASP A 234 -24.47 -1.00 9.43
CA ASP A 234 -25.48 -1.54 10.32
C ASP A 234 -25.82 -0.65 11.54
N GLY A 235 -25.11 0.47 11.74
CA GLY A 235 -25.29 1.38 12.87
C GLY A 235 -24.55 0.99 14.15
N THR A 236 -23.71 -0.03 14.12
CA THR A 236 -22.87 -0.43 15.28
C THR A 236 -21.58 0.34 15.41
N GLY A 237 -21.38 1.37 14.56
CA GLY A 237 -20.22 2.24 14.54
C GLY A 237 -20.24 3.36 15.58
N TYR A 238 -19.37 4.32 15.42
CA TYR A 238 -19.26 5.50 16.27
C TYR A 238 -18.81 6.73 15.44
N PRO A 239 -19.05 7.98 15.95
CA PRO A 239 -19.48 8.34 17.30
C PRO A 239 -20.98 8.41 17.50
N MET A 240 -21.80 8.44 16.41
CA MET A 240 -23.24 8.66 16.50
C MET A 240 -24.08 7.38 16.35
N GLY A 241 -23.49 6.28 15.87
CA GLY A 241 -24.24 5.06 15.53
C GLY A 241 -25.16 5.27 14.32
N LEU A 242 -24.71 6.06 13.36
CA LEU A 242 -25.44 6.27 12.10
C LEU A 242 -25.46 4.98 11.27
N SER A 243 -26.55 4.74 10.56
CA SER A 243 -26.67 3.55 9.71
C SER A 243 -27.03 3.89 8.27
N SER A 244 -26.59 3.03 7.35
CA SER A 244 -26.97 3.08 5.95
C SER A 244 -26.78 4.48 5.32
N ASN A 245 -27.82 5.04 4.73
CA ASN A 245 -27.78 6.33 4.04
C ASN A 245 -27.70 7.56 4.98
N ALA A 246 -27.81 7.37 6.29
CA ALA A 246 -27.56 8.45 7.25
C ALA A 246 -26.06 8.79 7.37
N ILE A 247 -25.17 7.87 6.99
CA ILE A 247 -23.72 8.11 6.92
C ILE A 247 -23.41 8.90 5.65
N ASP A 248 -22.58 9.94 5.77
CA ASP A 248 -22.11 10.73 4.62
C ASP A 248 -21.48 9.80 3.56
N PRO A 249 -21.86 9.89 2.28
CA PRO A 249 -21.34 9.01 1.23
C PRO A 249 -19.81 9.06 1.09
N LEU A 250 -19.18 10.20 1.35
CA LEU A 250 -17.71 10.30 1.32
C LEU A 250 -17.08 9.58 2.51
N ALA A 251 -17.71 9.63 3.68
CA ALA A 251 -17.26 8.91 4.87
C ALA A 251 -17.35 7.39 4.70
N ARG A 252 -18.41 6.88 4.01
CA ARG A 252 -18.52 5.44 3.68
C ARG A 252 -17.37 4.93 2.82
N ILE A 253 -16.91 5.75 1.85
CA ILE A 253 -15.74 5.43 1.01
C ILE A 253 -14.48 5.36 1.86
N VAL A 254 -14.25 6.37 2.71
CA VAL A 254 -13.06 6.44 3.56
C VAL A 254 -13.05 5.32 4.59
N ALA A 255 -14.19 4.95 5.19
CA ALA A 255 -14.31 3.83 6.12
C ALA A 255 -13.84 2.51 5.51
N LEU A 256 -14.21 2.23 4.26
CA LEU A 256 -13.77 1.03 3.55
C LEU A 256 -12.28 1.09 3.23
N SER A 257 -11.79 2.24 2.73
CA SER A 257 -10.39 2.45 2.38
C SER A 257 -9.45 2.32 3.58
N ASP A 258 -9.86 2.87 4.74
CA ASP A 258 -9.14 2.79 6.01
C ASP A 258 -8.99 1.33 6.47
N VAL A 259 -10.08 0.55 6.47
CA VAL A 259 -10.04 -0.85 6.88
C VAL A 259 -9.20 -1.69 5.91
N TYR A 260 -9.31 -1.46 4.60
CA TYR A 260 -8.50 -2.19 3.62
C TYR A 260 -7.01 -1.93 3.84
N ASP A 261 -6.63 -0.67 3.98
CA ASP A 261 -5.25 -0.31 4.25
C ASP A 261 -4.77 -0.89 5.59
N ALA A 262 -5.61 -0.82 6.63
CA ALA A 262 -5.31 -1.41 7.93
C ALA A 262 -5.08 -2.92 7.90
N LEU A 263 -5.74 -3.65 7.00
CA LEU A 263 -5.55 -5.08 6.81
C LEU A 263 -4.30 -5.41 6.00
N THR A 264 -4.03 -4.65 4.95
CA THR A 264 -2.96 -4.94 3.98
C THR A 264 -1.59 -4.38 4.37
N SER A 265 -1.49 -3.71 5.51
CA SER A 265 -0.26 -3.07 5.97
C SER A 265 0.30 -3.72 7.22
N ASP A 266 1.65 -3.83 7.29
CA ASP A 266 2.33 -4.29 8.48
C ASP A 266 2.18 -3.28 9.62
N ARG A 267 1.72 -3.73 10.79
CA ARG A 267 1.66 -2.95 12.03
C ARG A 267 2.61 -3.54 13.06
N VAL A 268 3.02 -2.74 14.02
CA VAL A 268 3.97 -3.17 15.09
C VAL A 268 3.55 -4.49 15.74
N TYR A 269 2.24 -4.75 15.82
CA TYR A 269 1.66 -5.91 16.54
C TYR A 269 0.91 -6.89 15.63
N LYS A 270 0.80 -6.62 14.31
CA LYS A 270 0.05 -7.48 13.38
C LYS A 270 0.74 -7.50 12.02
N LYS A 271 1.06 -8.70 11.53
CA LYS A 271 1.47 -8.88 10.13
C LYS A 271 0.31 -8.53 9.20
N ARG A 272 0.64 -7.97 8.04
CA ARG A 272 -0.33 -7.68 6.98
C ARG A 272 -1.02 -8.95 6.50
N GLU A 273 -2.28 -8.81 6.18
CA GLU A 273 -3.01 -9.80 5.40
C GLU A 273 -2.64 -9.68 3.91
N LEU A 274 -2.76 -10.77 3.17
CA LEU A 274 -2.63 -10.69 1.72
C LEU A 274 -3.79 -9.90 1.12
N PRO A 275 -3.58 -9.13 0.06
CA PRO A 275 -4.62 -8.28 -0.54
C PRO A 275 -5.92 -9.01 -0.87
N HIS A 276 -5.85 -10.27 -1.35
CA HIS A 276 -7.05 -11.06 -1.64
C HIS A 276 -7.82 -11.44 -0.36
N VAL A 277 -7.11 -11.73 0.75
CA VAL A 277 -7.74 -12.03 2.05
C VAL A 277 -8.45 -10.80 2.60
N ALA A 278 -7.79 -9.63 2.49
CA ALA A 278 -8.40 -8.37 2.90
C ALA A 278 -9.63 -8.01 2.04
N ALA A 279 -9.57 -8.24 0.74
CA ALA A 279 -10.69 -8.00 -0.17
C ALA A 279 -11.85 -8.97 0.11
N GLU A 280 -11.57 -10.23 0.41
CA GLU A 280 -12.59 -11.20 0.82
C GLU A 280 -13.24 -10.80 2.16
N TYR A 281 -12.45 -10.35 3.15
CA TYR A 281 -12.98 -9.80 4.38
C TYR A 281 -13.96 -8.65 4.12
N ILE A 282 -13.59 -7.69 3.28
CA ILE A 282 -14.46 -6.56 2.92
C ILE A 282 -15.74 -7.05 2.24
N LYS A 283 -15.63 -7.97 1.28
CA LYS A 283 -16.78 -8.58 0.58
C LYS A 283 -17.76 -9.26 1.54
N ASN A 284 -17.24 -10.03 2.49
CA ASN A 284 -18.05 -10.76 3.46
C ASN A 284 -18.73 -9.84 4.49
N ASN A 285 -18.28 -8.59 4.62
CA ASN A 285 -18.85 -7.57 5.51
C ASN A 285 -19.69 -6.51 4.77
N ALA A 286 -20.01 -6.73 3.48
CA ALA A 286 -20.92 -5.88 2.73
C ALA A 286 -22.33 -5.91 3.35
N GLY A 287 -22.93 -4.75 3.56
CA GLY A 287 -24.25 -4.62 4.23
C GLY A 287 -24.22 -4.73 5.74
N VAL A 288 -23.05 -5.00 6.34
CA VAL A 288 -22.83 -5.02 7.81
C VAL A 288 -21.91 -3.87 8.19
N LEU A 289 -20.65 -3.94 7.80
CA LEU A 289 -19.68 -2.87 8.11
C LEU A 289 -19.67 -1.80 7.03
N PHE A 290 -19.84 -2.18 5.76
CA PHE A 290 -19.63 -1.35 4.60
C PHE A 290 -20.88 -1.26 3.72
N ASP A 291 -20.99 -0.13 3.01
CA ASP A 291 -22.00 0.06 1.98
C ASP A 291 -21.78 -0.99 0.86
N PRO A 292 -22.78 -1.87 0.59
CA PRO A 292 -22.63 -2.95 -0.39
C PRO A 292 -22.32 -2.45 -1.81
N PHE A 293 -22.83 -1.28 -2.19
CA PHE A 293 -22.56 -0.70 -3.50
C PHE A 293 -21.10 -0.24 -3.62
N ILE A 294 -20.54 0.39 -2.56
CA ILE A 294 -19.15 0.79 -2.53
C ILE A 294 -18.23 -0.44 -2.50
N VAL A 295 -18.61 -1.50 -1.77
CA VAL A 295 -17.88 -2.77 -1.77
C VAL A 295 -17.79 -3.37 -3.16
N ASP A 296 -18.89 -3.44 -3.89
CA ASP A 296 -18.90 -3.99 -5.26
C ASP A 296 -17.97 -3.20 -6.18
N LEU A 297 -18.04 -1.86 -6.14
CA LEU A 297 -17.12 -1.00 -6.89
C LEU A 297 -15.66 -1.20 -6.50
N PHE A 298 -15.37 -1.30 -5.20
CA PHE A 298 -14.03 -1.49 -4.69
C PHE A 298 -13.41 -2.79 -5.20
N ILE A 299 -14.12 -3.92 -5.06
CA ILE A 299 -13.67 -5.24 -5.50
C ILE A 299 -13.40 -5.28 -7.01
N ASN A 300 -14.19 -4.51 -7.79
CA ASN A 300 -14.01 -4.39 -9.25
C ASN A 300 -12.88 -3.45 -9.66
N SER A 301 -12.48 -2.52 -8.79
CA SER A 301 -11.55 -1.42 -9.12
C SER A 301 -10.12 -1.69 -8.66
N ILE A 302 -9.96 -2.37 -7.52
CA ILE A 302 -8.63 -2.60 -6.95
C ILE A 302 -8.16 -3.97 -7.41
N ALA A 303 -7.20 -3.97 -8.34
CA ALA A 303 -6.47 -5.17 -8.71
C ALA A 303 -5.71 -5.65 -7.47
N VAL A 304 -6.05 -6.84 -7.01
CA VAL A 304 -5.47 -7.44 -5.80
C VAL A 304 -3.96 -7.62 -5.93
N TYR A 305 -3.51 -7.88 -7.16
CA TYR A 305 -2.10 -8.00 -7.52
C TYR A 305 -1.88 -7.32 -8.87
N GLY A 306 -1.15 -6.22 -8.89
CA GLY A 306 -0.77 -5.55 -10.14
C GLY A 306 0.15 -6.41 -11.00
N GLU A 307 0.19 -6.15 -12.30
CA GLU A 307 1.16 -6.76 -13.21
C GLU A 307 2.59 -6.43 -12.74
N GLY A 308 3.48 -7.42 -12.76
CA GLY A 308 4.84 -7.30 -12.25
C GLY A 308 4.99 -7.56 -10.74
N THR A 309 3.89 -7.71 -9.98
CA THR A 309 3.99 -8.10 -8.56
C THR A 309 4.69 -9.44 -8.41
N LEU A 310 5.74 -9.49 -7.60
CA LEU A 310 6.46 -10.72 -7.31
C LEU A 310 5.71 -11.51 -6.24
N VAL A 311 5.51 -12.80 -6.49
CA VAL A 311 4.71 -13.68 -5.63
C VAL A 311 5.42 -15.00 -5.38
N LEU A 312 5.19 -15.57 -4.18
CA LEU A 312 5.51 -16.94 -3.84
C LEU A 312 4.20 -17.73 -3.78
N LEU A 313 4.19 -18.89 -4.41
CA LEU A 313 3.08 -19.84 -4.29
C LEU A 313 3.32 -20.82 -3.15
N ASN A 314 2.26 -21.40 -2.59
CA ASN A 314 2.31 -22.46 -1.58
C ASN A 314 3.09 -23.69 -2.06
N THR A 315 3.14 -23.92 -3.39
CA THR A 315 3.95 -24.96 -4.04
C THR A 315 5.45 -24.69 -4.00
N GLY A 316 5.87 -23.50 -3.53
CA GLY A 316 7.26 -23.06 -3.51
C GLY A 316 7.74 -22.43 -4.80
N GLU A 317 6.89 -22.31 -5.82
CA GLU A 317 7.17 -21.59 -7.07
C GLU A 317 7.21 -20.09 -6.81
N PHE A 318 8.18 -19.40 -7.43
CA PHE A 318 8.35 -17.96 -7.34
C PHE A 318 8.23 -17.34 -8.73
N GLY A 319 7.46 -16.29 -8.84
CA GLY A 319 7.17 -15.69 -10.14
C GLY A 319 6.67 -14.25 -10.05
N SER A 320 6.32 -13.70 -11.19
CA SER A 320 5.69 -12.38 -11.32
C SER A 320 4.28 -12.50 -11.92
N VAL A 321 3.37 -11.70 -11.42
CA VAL A 321 2.03 -11.58 -11.99
C VAL A 321 2.13 -10.98 -13.40
N ILE A 322 1.56 -11.66 -14.40
CA ILE A 322 1.44 -11.18 -15.78
C ILE A 322 0.00 -10.86 -16.17
N SER A 323 -0.96 -11.36 -15.38
CA SER A 323 -2.36 -10.99 -15.48
C SER A 323 -2.94 -10.95 -14.08
N PRO A 324 -3.46 -9.79 -13.65
CA PRO A 324 -3.84 -9.56 -12.25
C PRO A 324 -5.06 -10.36 -11.78
N GLY A 325 -5.79 -11.01 -12.68
CA GLY A 325 -7.06 -11.63 -12.33
C GLY A 325 -8.15 -10.59 -12.03
N ASN A 326 -9.32 -11.06 -11.61
CA ASN A 326 -10.42 -10.21 -11.20
C ASN A 326 -11.26 -10.92 -10.13
N LEU A 327 -11.27 -10.40 -8.92
CA LEU A 327 -11.99 -10.97 -7.77
C LEU A 327 -13.51 -10.97 -7.95
N ALA A 328 -14.05 -9.99 -8.68
CA ALA A 328 -15.49 -9.86 -8.86
C ALA A 328 -16.08 -11.03 -9.64
N ASN A 329 -15.38 -11.48 -10.68
CA ASN A 329 -15.79 -12.64 -11.48
C ASN A 329 -15.07 -13.93 -11.09
N GLY A 330 -14.25 -13.91 -10.03
CA GLY A 330 -13.51 -15.06 -9.54
C GLY A 330 -12.32 -15.46 -10.39
N THR A 331 -11.89 -14.65 -11.36
CA THR A 331 -10.71 -14.93 -12.18
C THR A 331 -9.45 -14.75 -11.36
N LYS A 332 -8.63 -15.81 -11.26
CA LYS A 332 -7.34 -15.78 -10.58
C LYS A 332 -6.22 -15.28 -11.51
N GLN A 333 -5.06 -15.06 -10.92
CA GLN A 333 -3.88 -14.51 -11.57
C GLN A 333 -3.21 -15.52 -12.52
N LYS A 334 -2.51 -15.01 -13.54
CA LYS A 334 -1.50 -15.75 -14.29
C LYS A 334 -0.11 -15.30 -13.84
N ILE A 335 0.73 -16.26 -13.55
CA ILE A 335 2.06 -16.04 -12.97
C ILE A 335 3.11 -16.55 -13.95
N ASN A 336 4.09 -15.71 -14.28
CA ASN A 336 5.31 -16.13 -14.95
C ASN A 336 6.28 -16.66 -13.87
N VAL A 337 6.40 -17.97 -13.79
CA VAL A 337 7.26 -18.66 -12.81
C VAL A 337 8.68 -18.73 -13.37
N PHE A 338 9.66 -18.28 -12.59
CA PHE A 338 11.06 -18.27 -12.99
C PHE A 338 12.02 -18.82 -11.92
N SER A 339 11.54 -19.21 -10.75
CA SER A 339 12.35 -19.84 -9.70
C SER A 339 11.51 -20.70 -8.77
N ASN A 340 12.19 -21.56 -8.00
CA ASN A 340 11.60 -22.35 -6.93
C ASN A 340 12.33 -22.08 -5.61
N LYS A 341 11.60 -22.02 -4.49
CA LYS A 341 12.14 -21.71 -3.16
C LYS A 341 13.17 -22.75 -2.69
N SER A 342 12.99 -24.02 -3.03
CA SER A 342 13.77 -25.15 -2.51
C SER A 342 14.17 -26.17 -3.58
N GLY A 343 13.95 -25.86 -4.88
CA GLY A 343 14.24 -26.75 -6.00
C GLY A 343 15.36 -26.23 -6.90
N PRO A 344 15.74 -26.99 -7.92
CA PRO A 344 16.67 -26.53 -8.93
C PRO A 344 16.11 -25.27 -9.63
N PRO A 345 16.99 -24.38 -10.13
CA PRO A 345 16.57 -23.23 -10.92
C PRO A 345 15.63 -23.66 -12.04
N VAL A 346 14.59 -22.89 -12.30
CA VAL A 346 13.73 -23.10 -13.46
C VAL A 346 14.57 -22.75 -14.70
N LEU A 347 14.92 -23.77 -15.47
CA LEU A 347 15.78 -23.60 -16.67
C LEU A 347 15.14 -22.71 -17.72
N GLN A 348 13.80 -22.75 -17.81
CA GLN A 348 13.02 -21.86 -18.68
C GLN A 348 11.80 -21.36 -17.92
N PRO A 349 11.58 -20.04 -17.80
CA PRO A 349 10.37 -19.49 -17.23
C PRO A 349 9.10 -20.05 -17.94
N TYR A 350 8.05 -20.30 -17.17
CA TYR A 350 6.79 -20.78 -17.70
C TYR A 350 5.61 -20.05 -17.05
N ILE A 351 4.50 -20.00 -17.78
CA ILE A 351 3.28 -19.37 -17.30
C ILE A 351 2.43 -20.43 -16.59
N THR A 352 2.00 -20.11 -15.36
CA THR A 352 1.00 -20.88 -14.63
C THR A 352 -0.27 -20.06 -14.48
N ASP A 353 -1.42 -20.66 -14.78
CA ASP A 353 -2.74 -20.05 -14.62
C ASP A 353 -3.37 -20.60 -13.33
N LEU A 354 -3.55 -19.72 -12.33
CA LEU A 354 -4.13 -20.13 -11.04
C LEU A 354 -5.64 -20.47 -11.13
N ASN A 355 -6.31 -20.20 -12.27
CA ASN A 355 -7.66 -20.71 -12.52
C ASN A 355 -7.66 -22.21 -12.78
N GLU A 356 -6.62 -22.72 -13.45
CA GLU A 356 -6.45 -24.12 -13.80
C GLU A 356 -5.78 -24.92 -12.68
N ARG A 357 -4.86 -24.30 -11.95
CA ARG A 357 -4.12 -24.90 -10.85
C ARG A 357 -4.77 -24.65 -9.49
N LYS A 358 -5.72 -25.51 -9.13
CA LYS A 358 -6.44 -25.43 -7.84
C LYS A 358 -5.57 -25.77 -6.62
N ASP A 359 -4.42 -26.41 -6.83
CA ASP A 359 -3.41 -26.75 -5.82
C ASP A 359 -2.50 -25.60 -5.48
N ALA A 360 -2.46 -24.55 -6.30
CA ALA A 360 -1.58 -23.42 -6.18
C ALA A 360 -2.32 -22.14 -5.76
N GLU A 361 -1.75 -21.46 -4.77
CA GLU A 361 -2.24 -20.15 -4.29
C GLU A 361 -1.08 -19.26 -3.88
N ILE A 362 -1.30 -17.94 -3.94
CA ILE A 362 -0.31 -16.94 -3.52
C ILE A 362 -0.29 -16.91 -2.00
N VAL A 363 0.88 -17.18 -1.41
CA VAL A 363 1.09 -17.16 0.05
C VAL A 363 1.97 -16.02 0.53
N GLU A 364 2.71 -15.37 -0.37
CA GLU A 364 3.54 -14.23 -0.04
C GLU A 364 3.69 -13.31 -1.25
N ILE A 365 3.80 -12.01 -1.00
CA ILE A 365 4.06 -11.00 -2.04
C ILE A 365 5.35 -10.27 -1.73
N PHE A 366 6.10 -9.99 -2.80
CA PHE A 366 7.35 -9.23 -2.77
C PHE A 366 7.17 -8.06 -3.73
N LEU A 367 6.92 -6.92 -3.19
CA LEU A 367 6.66 -5.72 -4.00
C LEU A 367 7.94 -5.11 -4.58
#